data_584df94cb1cddba5a48ba8dca5a1ce7c
#
_entry.id   584df94cb1cddba5a48ba8dca5a1ce7c
#
_cell.length_a   1.000
_cell.length_b   1.000
_cell.length_c   1.000
_cell.angle_alpha   90.00
_cell.angle_beta   90.00
_cell.angle_gamma   90.00
#
_symmetry.space_group_name_H-M   'P 1'
#
loop_
_entity.id
_entity.type
_entity.pdbx_description
1 polymer ?
#
loop_
_entity_poly.entity_id
_entity_poly.type
_entity_poly.pdbx_seq_one_letter_code
_entity_poly.pdbx_strand_id
1 'polypeptide(L)'
;NAIAEVREAVDFLHYYAGQVRDDFDNETHRPLGPVVWISPWNFPLAIFTGQIAAALAAGNSVLAKPAEQTPLIAAQGVAILLEA
;
A
#
# COMPACT_ATOMS: atom_id res chain seq x y z
N ASN A 1 12.81 4.78 12.84
CA ASN A 1 13.21 6.08 12.34
C ASN A 1 12.72 6.28 10.90
N ALA A 2 12.90 7.48 10.34
CA ALA A 2 12.38 7.81 9.02
C ALA A 2 13.00 6.96 7.89
N ILE A 3 14.30 6.68 7.98
CA ILE A 3 14.97 5.86 6.96
C ILE A 3 14.46 4.44 6.98
N ALA A 4 14.30 3.86 8.16
CA ALA A 4 13.79 2.50 8.28
C ALA A 4 12.35 2.40 7.75
N GLU A 5 11.54 3.42 7.98
CA GLU A 5 10.17 3.44 7.51
C GLU A 5 10.08 3.52 5.98
N VAL A 6 10.91 4.35 5.35
CA VAL A 6 10.98 4.40 3.88
C VAL A 6 11.44 3.06 3.31
N ARG A 7 12.45 2.46 3.92
CA ARG A 7 12.94 1.14 3.49
C ARG A 7 11.85 0.08 3.58
N GLU A 8 11.10 0.07 4.67
CA GLU A 8 10.02 -0.89 4.84
C GLU A 8 8.90 -0.67 3.82
N ALA A 9 8.56 0.58 3.51
CA ALA A 9 7.59 0.87 2.47
C ALA A 9 8.04 0.32 1.11
N VAL A 10 9.30 0.50 0.75
CA VAL A 10 9.88 -0.04 -0.48
C VAL A 10 9.84 -1.58 -0.47
N ASP A 11 10.17 -2.19 0.66
CA ASP A 11 10.14 -3.64 0.79
C ASP A 11 8.72 -4.19 0.60
N PHE A 12 7.70 -3.53 1.11
CA PHE A 12 6.31 -3.92 0.87
C PHE A 12 5.95 -3.87 -0.61
N LEU A 13 6.38 -2.81 -1.32
CA LEU A 13 6.11 -2.70 -2.74
C LEU A 13 6.73 -3.86 -3.52
N HIS A 14 7.99 -4.18 -3.25
CA HIS A 14 8.67 -5.30 -3.89
C HIS A 14 8.02 -6.64 -3.54
N TYR A 15 7.67 -6.83 -2.28
CA TYR A 15 7.10 -8.07 -1.80
C TYR A 15 5.76 -8.38 -2.51
N TYR A 16 4.85 -7.42 -2.51
CA TYR A 16 3.53 -7.65 -3.10
C TYR A 16 3.56 -7.73 -4.62
N ALA A 17 4.42 -6.95 -5.27
CA ALA A 17 4.63 -7.09 -6.71
C ALA A 17 5.14 -8.49 -7.07
N GLY A 18 6.09 -9.00 -6.28
CA GLY A 18 6.62 -10.35 -6.48
C GLY A 18 5.58 -11.44 -6.27
N GLN A 19 4.74 -11.29 -5.23
CA GLN A 19 3.68 -12.27 -4.98
C GLN A 19 2.67 -12.35 -6.14
N VAL A 20 2.26 -11.21 -6.66
CA VAL A 20 1.30 -11.16 -7.76
C VAL A 20 1.91 -11.78 -9.02
N ARG A 21 3.18 -11.45 -9.32
CA ARG A 21 3.87 -12.00 -10.47
C ARG A 21 4.01 -13.52 -10.40
N ASP A 22 4.39 -14.06 -9.22
CA ASP A 22 4.81 -15.45 -9.08
C ASP A 22 3.69 -16.39 -8.64
N ASP A 23 2.74 -15.92 -7.84
CA ASP A 23 1.77 -16.77 -7.16
C ASP A 23 0.33 -16.57 -7.60
N PHE A 24 0.00 -15.44 -8.23
CA PHE A 24 -1.36 -15.15 -8.66
C PHE A 24 -1.61 -15.63 -10.09
N ASP A 25 -2.80 -16.17 -10.30
CA ASP A 25 -3.26 -16.66 -11.59
C ASP A 25 -4.63 -16.03 -11.86
N ASN A 26 -4.80 -15.41 -13.02
CA ASN A 26 -6.05 -14.76 -13.39
C ASN A 26 -7.25 -15.70 -13.43
N GLU A 27 -7.01 -17.00 -13.55
CA GLU A 27 -8.10 -17.99 -13.54
C GLU A 27 -8.58 -18.31 -12.13
N THR A 28 -7.67 -18.23 -11.12
CA THR A 28 -7.96 -18.62 -9.75
C THR A 28 -8.05 -17.45 -8.77
N HIS A 29 -7.48 -16.30 -9.14
CA HIS A 29 -7.46 -15.10 -8.29
C HIS A 29 -8.25 -13.98 -8.93
N ARG A 30 -9.16 -13.38 -8.17
CA ARG A 30 -9.96 -12.26 -8.62
C ARG A 30 -9.95 -11.15 -7.59
N PRO A 31 -9.99 -9.88 -8.02
CA PRO A 31 -10.05 -8.79 -7.05
C PRO A 31 -11.36 -8.82 -6.28
N LEU A 32 -11.31 -8.37 -5.02
CA LEU A 32 -12.49 -8.27 -4.18
C LEU A 32 -13.38 -7.08 -4.56
N GLY A 33 -12.79 -6.06 -5.18
CA GLY A 33 -13.44 -4.79 -5.47
C GLY A 33 -12.88 -3.69 -4.58
N PRO A 34 -13.66 -2.63 -4.30
CA PRO A 34 -13.18 -1.54 -3.45
C PRO A 34 -12.83 -2.02 -2.05
N VAL A 35 -11.66 -1.62 -1.57
CA VAL A 35 -11.14 -2.00 -0.25
C VAL A 35 -10.89 -0.72 0.56
N VAL A 36 -11.30 -0.73 1.82
CA VAL A 36 -11.06 0.40 2.74
C VAL A 36 -9.94 0.03 3.70
N TRP A 37 -8.93 0.87 3.78
CA TRP A 37 -7.83 0.72 4.72
C TRP A 37 -7.82 1.86 5.74
N ILE A 38 -7.69 1.52 7.02
CA ILE A 38 -7.61 2.47 8.11
C ILE A 38 -6.26 2.28 8.77
N SER A 39 -5.37 3.26 8.63
CA SER A 39 -3.98 3.12 9.01
C SER A 39 -3.67 3.67 10.40
N PRO A 40 -2.70 3.08 11.13
CA PRO A 40 -2.24 3.59 12.41
C PRO A 40 -1.30 4.79 12.24
N TRP A 41 -1.02 5.48 13.34
CA TRP A 41 -0.17 6.67 13.34
C TRP A 41 1.33 6.36 13.52
N ASN A 42 1.65 5.23 14.12
CA ASN A 42 3.02 4.95 14.57
C ASN A 42 3.97 4.53 13.44
N PHE A 43 3.43 4.07 12.31
CA PHE A 43 4.21 3.82 11.10
C PHE A 43 3.46 4.43 9.92
N PRO A 44 3.46 5.78 9.83
CA PRO A 44 2.52 6.49 8.96
C PRO A 44 2.77 6.30 7.45
N LEU A 45 4.00 6.00 7.05
CA LEU A 45 4.32 5.74 5.66
C LEU A 45 4.34 4.25 5.33
N ALA A 46 5.05 3.45 6.13
CA ALA A 46 5.29 2.04 5.81
C ALA A 46 3.99 1.23 5.80
N ILE A 47 3.21 1.27 6.87
CA ILE A 47 1.99 0.48 6.95
C ILE A 47 0.94 1.01 5.97
N PHE A 48 0.80 2.32 5.87
CA PHE A 48 -0.11 2.94 4.92
C PHE A 48 0.20 2.48 3.48
N THR A 49 1.47 2.55 3.08
CA THR A 49 1.92 2.14 1.74
C THR A 49 1.74 0.63 1.54
N GLY A 50 2.06 -0.17 2.55
CA GLY A 50 1.93 -1.63 2.46
C GLY A 50 0.50 -2.08 2.20
N GLN A 51 -0.45 -1.50 2.91
CA GLN A 51 -1.86 -1.82 2.73
C GLN A 51 -2.34 -1.44 1.32
N ILE A 52 -1.99 -0.25 0.86
CA ILE A 52 -2.37 0.23 -0.48
C ILE A 52 -1.73 -0.66 -1.55
N ALA A 53 -0.44 -0.93 -1.42
CA ALA A 53 0.30 -1.72 -2.41
C ALA A 53 -0.29 -3.13 -2.55
N ALA A 54 -0.61 -3.78 -1.44
CA ALA A 54 -1.19 -5.12 -1.46
C ALA A 54 -2.54 -5.13 -2.18
N ALA A 55 -3.41 -4.18 -1.87
CA ALA A 55 -4.73 -4.12 -2.47
C ALA A 55 -4.69 -3.79 -3.96
N LEU A 56 -3.85 -2.81 -4.35
CA LEU A 56 -3.71 -2.42 -5.75
C LEU A 56 -3.05 -3.53 -6.58
N ALA A 57 -2.04 -4.20 -6.05
CA ALA A 57 -1.36 -5.29 -6.75
C ALA A 57 -2.32 -6.43 -7.07
N ALA A 58 -3.28 -6.68 -6.20
CA ALA A 58 -4.31 -7.71 -6.41
C ALA A 58 -5.48 -7.22 -7.28
N GLY A 59 -5.41 -6.02 -7.84
CA GLY A 59 -6.41 -5.50 -8.77
C GLY A 59 -7.59 -4.77 -8.14
N ASN A 60 -7.49 -4.39 -6.86
CA ASN A 60 -8.57 -3.69 -6.16
C ASN A 60 -8.39 -2.18 -6.22
N SER A 61 -9.50 -1.44 -6.17
CA SER A 61 -9.44 -0.02 -5.85
C SER A 61 -9.39 0.18 -4.34
N VAL A 62 -8.84 1.29 -3.88
CA VAL A 62 -8.56 1.50 -2.46
C VAL A 62 -9.08 2.86 -1.99
N LEU A 63 -9.81 2.85 -0.88
CA LEU A 63 -10.08 4.05 -0.09
C LEU A 63 -9.12 4.03 1.10
N ALA A 64 -8.11 4.85 1.05
CA ALA A 64 -7.05 4.86 2.07
C ALA A 64 -7.28 6.00 3.05
N LYS A 65 -7.59 5.66 4.29
CA LYS A 65 -7.76 6.64 5.37
C LYS A 65 -6.50 6.67 6.22
N PRO A 66 -5.71 7.75 6.18
CA PRO A 66 -4.55 7.87 7.07
C PRO A 66 -4.98 8.14 8.50
N ALA A 67 -4.06 7.97 9.44
CA ALA A 67 -4.30 8.35 10.82
C ALA A 67 -4.48 9.87 10.92
N GLU A 68 -5.32 10.31 11.85
CA GLU A 68 -5.61 11.75 12.04
C GLU A 68 -4.33 12.55 12.33
N GLN A 69 -3.35 11.93 12.98
CA GLN A 69 -2.11 12.58 13.37
C GLN A 69 -1.10 12.72 12.23
N THR A 70 -1.27 11.99 11.14
CA THR A 70 -0.24 11.88 10.10
C THR A 70 -0.79 11.99 8.66
N PRO A 71 -1.63 13.00 8.35
CA PRO A 71 -2.22 13.08 7.01
C PRO A 71 -1.24 13.56 5.93
N LEU A 72 -0.23 14.35 6.29
CA LEU A 72 0.67 14.95 5.29
C LEU A 72 1.59 13.92 4.65
N ILE A 73 2.16 13.01 5.44
CA ILE A 73 3.05 11.97 4.88
C ILE A 73 2.25 11.00 4.01
N ALA A 74 1.02 10.71 4.40
CA ALA A 74 0.14 9.86 3.59
C ALA A 74 -0.18 10.52 2.25
N ALA A 75 -0.48 11.82 2.24
CA ALA A 75 -0.75 12.57 1.02
C ALA A 75 0.46 12.56 0.08
N GLN A 76 1.66 12.71 0.61
CA GLN A 76 2.89 12.63 -0.19
C GLN A 76 3.09 11.23 -0.78
N GLY A 77 2.83 10.18 0.00
CA GLY A 77 2.91 8.81 -0.47
C GLY A 77 1.96 8.53 -1.64
N VAL A 78 0.73 9.00 -1.52
CA VAL A 78 -0.27 8.86 -2.61
C VAL A 78 0.17 9.63 -3.85
N ALA A 79 0.69 10.85 -3.69
CA ALA A 79 1.16 11.65 -4.83
C ALA A 79 2.27 10.93 -5.59
N ILE A 80 3.21 10.30 -4.88
CA ILE A 80 4.29 9.53 -5.51
C ILE A 80 3.73 8.31 -6.27
N LEU A 81 2.78 7.60 -5.69
CA LEU A 81 2.15 6.45 -6.36
C LEU A 81 1.41 6.88 -7.63
N LEU A 82 0.75 8.04 -7.62
CA LEU A 82 0.04 8.53 -8.78
C LEU A 82 0.97 8.97 -9.90
N GLU A 83 2.19 9.42 -9.58
CA GLU A 83 3.20 9.76 -10.58
C GLU A 83 3.86 8.54 -11.22
N ALA A 84 3.89 7.44 -10.51
CA ALA A 84 4.48 6.22 -11.01
C ALA A 84 3.53 5.47 -11.99
#